data_42d5eec431c4fede22ba361c739e4210
#
_entry.id   42d5eec431c4fede22ba361c739e4210
#
_cell.length_a   1.000
_cell.length_b   1.000
_cell.length_c   1.000
_cell.angle_alpha   90.00
_cell.angle_beta   90.00
_cell.angle_gamma   90.00
#
_symmetry.space_group_name_H-M   'P 1'
#
loop_
_entity.id
_entity.type
_entity.pdbx_description
1 polymer ?
#
loop_
_entity_poly.entity_id
_entity_poly.type
_entity_poly.pdbx_seq_one_letter_code
_entity_poly.pdbx_strand_id
1 'polypeptide(L)'
;MTESMDQGFSIHVEGLTPSEVMQSMRRMMRKPYLILWAAVYAVVLVIFLIQRTVNFFSLFGPAIILILLALAYEFSGRKNYKPMKYHEAILDYDFSPQGYRLTVGDQSADFRWQDTQLKRTHSNFLLYSDRRNSSVLPLRCLTSEQRALLLQWAAQQ
;
A
#
# COMPACT_ATOMS: atom_id res chain seq x y z
N MET A 1 -9.19 6.30 34.87
CA MET A 1 -8.30 5.64 33.87
C MET A 1 -8.46 6.28 32.49
N THR A 2 -8.38 7.60 32.37
CA THR A 2 -8.66 8.35 31.13
C THR A 2 -7.51 9.29 30.68
N GLU A 3 -6.39 9.29 31.41
CA GLU A 3 -5.27 10.22 31.12
C GLU A 3 -4.29 9.76 30.03
N SER A 4 -4.34 8.50 29.58
CA SER A 4 -3.38 8.00 28.55
C SER A 4 -3.82 8.22 27.09
N MET A 5 -5.03 8.77 26.86
CA MET A 5 -5.58 8.93 25.51
C MET A 5 -5.09 10.19 24.78
N ASP A 6 -4.55 11.16 25.50
CA ASP A 6 -4.13 12.47 24.94
C ASP A 6 -2.63 12.57 24.67
N GLN A 7 -1.86 11.57 25.08
CA GLN A 7 -0.42 11.55 24.84
C GLN A 7 -0.11 10.99 23.44
N GLY A 8 0.44 11.86 22.59
CA GLY A 8 1.06 11.44 21.35
C GLY A 8 2.25 10.50 21.58
N PHE A 9 2.67 9.80 20.56
CA PHE A 9 3.86 8.94 20.59
C PHE A 9 4.65 9.04 19.30
N SER A 10 5.98 8.87 19.41
CA SER A 10 6.89 8.90 18.27
C SER A 10 7.37 7.51 17.91
N ILE A 11 7.58 7.27 16.62
CA ILE A 11 8.10 6.01 16.09
C ILE A 11 9.20 6.29 15.09
N HIS A 12 10.34 5.69 15.33
CA HIS A 12 11.46 5.69 14.44
C HIS A 12 11.49 4.41 13.61
N VAL A 13 11.50 4.54 12.28
CA VAL A 13 11.53 3.42 11.35
C VAL A 13 12.84 3.45 10.57
N GLU A 14 13.76 2.57 10.93
CA GLU A 14 15.01 2.38 10.20
C GLU A 14 14.82 1.37 9.07
N GLY A 15 14.81 1.87 7.85
CA GLY A 15 14.71 1.07 6.64
C GLY A 15 13.40 0.31 6.49
N LEU A 16 12.96 0.17 5.26
CA LEU A 16 11.82 -0.67 4.91
C LEU A 16 12.30 -1.96 4.27
N THR A 17 11.74 -3.09 4.65
CA THR A 17 12.07 -4.37 4.02
C THR A 17 11.47 -4.48 2.62
N PRO A 18 12.05 -5.27 1.68
CA PRO A 18 11.48 -5.49 0.36
C PRO A 18 10.03 -5.97 0.40
N SER A 19 9.69 -6.82 1.36
CA SER A 19 8.33 -7.35 1.54
C SER A 19 7.34 -6.26 1.95
N GLU A 20 7.73 -5.33 2.83
CA GLU A 20 6.90 -4.21 3.28
C GLU A 20 6.60 -3.25 2.13
N VAL A 21 7.61 -2.89 1.35
CA VAL A 21 7.48 -2.03 0.17
C VAL A 21 6.60 -2.69 -0.89
N MET A 22 6.85 -3.96 -1.22
CA MET A 22 6.09 -4.69 -2.23
C MET A 22 4.62 -4.88 -1.85
N GLN A 23 4.32 -5.18 -0.58
CA GLN A 23 2.93 -5.28 -0.12
C GLN A 23 2.18 -3.96 -0.27
N SER A 24 2.84 -2.85 0.03
CA SER A 24 2.29 -1.51 -0.10
C SER A 24 1.99 -1.19 -1.57
N MET A 25 2.94 -1.43 -2.46
CA MET A 25 2.78 -1.25 -3.91
C MET A 25 1.65 -2.12 -4.48
N ARG A 26 1.58 -3.40 -4.11
CA ARG A 26 0.51 -4.31 -4.56
C ARG A 26 -0.88 -3.80 -4.18
N ARG A 27 -1.03 -3.26 -2.97
CA ARG A 27 -2.34 -2.78 -2.51
C ARG A 27 -2.76 -1.48 -3.20
N MET A 28 -1.81 -0.60 -3.50
CA MET A 28 -2.06 0.62 -4.26
C MET A 28 -2.54 0.34 -5.69
N MET A 29 -1.93 -0.64 -6.35
CA MET A 29 -2.19 -0.94 -7.75
C MET A 29 -3.29 -1.99 -7.99
N ARG A 30 -3.67 -2.76 -6.98
CA ARG A 30 -4.53 -3.94 -7.15
C ARG A 30 -5.89 -3.63 -7.77
N LYS A 31 -6.59 -2.59 -7.29
CA LYS A 31 -7.95 -2.28 -7.76
C LYS A 31 -7.98 -1.78 -9.21
N PRO A 32 -7.26 -0.70 -9.58
CA PRO A 32 -7.33 -0.20 -10.96
C PRO A 32 -6.80 -1.20 -11.99
N TYR A 33 -5.78 -1.97 -11.63
CA TYR A 33 -5.23 -3.01 -12.50
C TYR A 33 -6.23 -4.14 -12.74
N LEU A 34 -6.87 -4.66 -11.71
CA LEU A 34 -7.88 -5.73 -11.86
C LEU A 34 -9.06 -5.29 -12.71
N ILE A 35 -9.56 -4.07 -12.53
CA ILE A 35 -10.68 -3.53 -13.32
C ILE A 35 -10.26 -3.39 -14.79
N LEU A 36 -9.09 -2.81 -15.05
CA LEU A 36 -8.58 -2.64 -16.41
C LEU A 36 -8.45 -4.01 -17.12
N TRP A 37 -7.86 -4.98 -16.45
CA TRP A 37 -7.66 -6.30 -17.04
C TRP A 37 -8.94 -7.09 -17.21
N ALA A 38 -9.89 -6.98 -16.28
CA ALA A 38 -11.21 -7.58 -16.44
C ALA A 38 -11.94 -7.00 -17.68
N ALA A 39 -11.83 -5.69 -17.88
CA ALA A 39 -12.39 -5.03 -19.06
C ALA A 39 -11.72 -5.51 -20.37
N VAL A 40 -10.39 -5.55 -20.41
CA VAL A 40 -9.63 -6.06 -21.55
C VAL A 40 -10.01 -7.52 -21.86
N TYR A 41 -10.07 -8.36 -20.82
CA TYR A 41 -10.45 -9.77 -20.99
C TYR A 41 -11.88 -9.92 -21.53
N ALA A 42 -12.83 -9.13 -21.04
CA ALA A 42 -14.21 -9.14 -21.52
C ALA A 42 -14.29 -8.76 -23.02
N VAL A 43 -13.57 -7.71 -23.42
CA VAL A 43 -13.52 -7.30 -24.85
C VAL A 43 -12.93 -8.41 -25.74
N VAL A 44 -11.83 -9.03 -25.32
CA VAL A 44 -11.21 -10.14 -26.05
C VAL A 44 -12.17 -11.32 -26.18
N LEU A 45 -12.87 -11.70 -25.12
CA LEU A 45 -13.89 -12.76 -25.15
C LEU A 45 -15.02 -12.44 -26.14
N VAL A 46 -15.53 -11.21 -26.11
CA VAL A 46 -16.60 -10.79 -27.04
C VAL A 46 -16.14 -10.91 -28.49
N ILE A 47 -14.90 -10.49 -28.81
CA ILE A 47 -14.35 -10.61 -30.16
C ILE A 47 -14.29 -12.09 -30.59
N PHE A 48 -13.81 -13.00 -29.75
CA PHE A 48 -13.74 -14.44 -30.06
C PHE A 48 -15.12 -15.07 -30.21
N LEU A 49 -16.11 -14.64 -29.41
CA LEU A 49 -17.50 -15.10 -29.55
C LEU A 49 -18.11 -14.66 -30.89
N ILE A 50 -17.89 -13.40 -31.29
CA ILE A 50 -18.38 -12.91 -32.59
C ILE A 50 -17.74 -13.66 -33.75
N GLN A 51 -16.45 -13.94 -33.68
CA GLN A 51 -15.72 -14.67 -34.70
C GLN A 51 -15.99 -16.18 -34.69
N ARG A 52 -16.74 -16.70 -33.74
CA ARG A 52 -16.98 -18.14 -33.49
C ARG A 52 -15.69 -18.98 -33.42
N THR A 53 -14.60 -18.38 -33.00
CA THR A 53 -13.25 -18.98 -32.89
C THR A 53 -12.88 -19.31 -31.46
N VAL A 54 -13.85 -19.59 -30.61
CA VAL A 54 -13.58 -19.93 -29.20
C VAL A 54 -12.86 -21.27 -29.13
N ASN A 55 -11.62 -21.25 -28.73
CA ASN A 55 -10.78 -22.42 -28.50
C ASN A 55 -10.06 -22.31 -27.16
N PHE A 56 -9.30 -23.35 -26.79
CA PHE A 56 -8.56 -23.38 -25.54
C PHE A 56 -7.65 -22.14 -25.36
N PHE A 57 -6.95 -21.71 -26.41
CA PHE A 57 -6.04 -20.58 -26.36
C PHE A 57 -6.77 -19.23 -26.21
N SER A 58 -7.95 -19.07 -26.78
CA SER A 58 -8.75 -17.86 -26.61
C SER A 58 -9.29 -17.72 -25.19
N LEU A 59 -9.57 -18.86 -24.51
CA LEU A 59 -10.09 -18.88 -23.14
C LEU A 59 -8.98 -18.69 -22.11
N PHE A 60 -7.85 -19.38 -22.26
CA PHE A 60 -6.79 -19.43 -21.24
C PHE A 60 -5.59 -18.53 -21.57
N GLY A 61 -5.37 -18.19 -22.83
CA GLY A 61 -4.24 -17.34 -23.26
C GLY A 61 -4.16 -16.01 -22.50
N PRO A 62 -5.25 -15.23 -22.41
CA PRO A 62 -5.24 -13.99 -21.63
C PRO A 62 -4.95 -14.18 -20.15
N ALA A 63 -5.43 -15.27 -19.54
CA ALA A 63 -5.14 -15.58 -18.15
C ALA A 63 -3.65 -15.90 -17.92
N ILE A 64 -3.04 -16.64 -18.83
CA ILE A 64 -1.60 -16.94 -18.78
C ILE A 64 -0.79 -15.66 -18.92
N ILE A 65 -1.14 -14.77 -19.85
CA ILE A 65 -0.48 -13.47 -20.02
C ILE A 65 -0.58 -12.64 -18.73
N LEU A 66 -1.75 -12.62 -18.07
CA LEU A 66 -1.95 -11.93 -16.80
C LEU A 66 -1.03 -12.46 -15.70
N ILE A 67 -0.90 -13.77 -15.59
CA ILE A 67 -0.01 -14.40 -14.60
C ILE A 67 1.44 -14.01 -14.89
N LEU A 68 1.88 -14.07 -16.14
CA LEU A 68 3.24 -13.69 -16.55
C LEU A 68 3.52 -12.21 -16.26
N LEU A 69 2.57 -11.31 -16.53
CA LEU A 69 2.71 -9.89 -16.23
C LEU A 69 2.75 -9.64 -14.71
N ALA A 70 1.96 -10.35 -13.92
CA ALA A 70 2.00 -10.25 -12.47
C ALA A 70 3.36 -10.70 -11.91
N LEU A 71 3.92 -11.80 -12.44
CA LEU A 71 5.24 -12.28 -12.07
C LEU A 71 6.35 -11.31 -12.50
N ALA A 72 6.27 -10.79 -13.71
CA ALA A 72 7.22 -9.79 -14.22
C ALA A 72 7.20 -8.50 -13.38
N TYR A 73 6.01 -8.05 -12.99
CA TYR A 73 5.84 -6.89 -12.10
C TYR A 73 6.50 -7.13 -10.74
N GLU A 74 6.29 -8.29 -10.14
CA GLU A 74 6.89 -8.64 -8.85
C GLU A 74 8.41 -8.71 -8.94
N PHE A 75 8.92 -9.32 -10.00
CA PHE A 75 10.36 -9.42 -10.25
C PHE A 75 11.00 -8.05 -10.46
N SER A 76 10.35 -7.19 -11.27
CA SER A 76 10.79 -5.82 -11.51
C SER A 76 10.78 -4.99 -10.22
N GLY A 77 9.75 -5.11 -9.39
CA GLY A 77 9.67 -4.42 -8.11
C GLY A 77 10.81 -4.78 -7.17
N ARG A 78 11.16 -6.06 -7.09
CA ARG A 78 12.30 -6.52 -6.28
C ARG A 78 13.64 -6.02 -6.83
N LYS A 79 13.81 -5.99 -8.15
CA LYS A 79 15.01 -5.47 -8.81
C LYS A 79 15.20 -3.97 -8.56
N ASN A 80 14.13 -3.20 -8.56
CA ASN A 80 14.15 -1.75 -8.40
C ASN A 80 14.20 -1.30 -6.92
N TYR A 81 14.01 -2.21 -5.96
CA TYR A 81 14.05 -1.91 -4.53
C TYR A 81 15.37 -1.27 -4.08
N LYS A 82 16.49 -1.86 -4.46
CA LYS A 82 17.84 -1.36 -4.09
C LYS A 82 18.13 0.04 -4.66
N PRO A 83 17.88 0.31 -5.97
CA PRO A 83 18.07 1.65 -6.52
C PRO A 83 17.24 2.73 -5.83
N MET A 84 16.06 2.40 -5.32
CA MET A 84 15.18 3.34 -4.60
C MET A 84 15.62 3.60 -3.15
N LYS A 85 16.64 2.91 -2.66
CA LYS A 85 17.22 3.10 -1.31
C LYS A 85 16.21 3.03 -0.16
N TYR A 86 15.12 2.32 -0.31
CA TYR A 86 14.12 2.17 0.75
C TYR A 86 14.69 1.56 2.03
N HIS A 87 15.76 0.77 1.91
CA HIS A 87 16.46 0.18 3.04
C HIS A 87 17.30 1.18 3.84
N GLU A 88 17.62 2.34 3.26
CA GLU A 88 18.35 3.44 3.90
C GLU A 88 17.41 4.55 4.39
N ALA A 89 16.11 4.46 4.07
CA ALA A 89 15.17 5.49 4.44
C ALA A 89 14.91 5.47 5.95
N ILE A 90 15.16 6.59 6.58
CA ILE A 90 14.79 6.86 7.98
C ILE A 90 13.49 7.64 7.95
N LEU A 91 12.47 7.10 8.62
CA LEU A 91 11.15 7.69 8.68
C LEU A 91 10.79 7.90 10.15
N ASP A 92 10.64 9.15 10.56
CA ASP A 92 10.19 9.50 11.90
C ASP A 92 8.72 9.91 11.86
N TYR A 93 7.92 9.25 12.66
CA TYR A 93 6.51 9.51 12.80
C TYR A 93 6.21 10.02 14.20
N ASP A 94 5.60 11.20 14.30
CA ASP A 94 5.06 11.74 15.53
C ASP A 94 3.54 11.73 15.45
N PHE A 95 2.92 10.82 16.19
CA PHE A 95 1.47 10.63 16.20
C PHE A 95 0.81 11.40 17.35
N SER A 96 -0.34 12.00 17.06
CA SER A 96 -1.20 12.68 18.01
C SER A 96 -2.68 12.40 17.72
N PRO A 97 -3.60 12.71 18.63
CA PRO A 97 -5.04 12.58 18.37
C PRO A 97 -5.55 13.40 17.18
N GLN A 98 -4.87 14.49 16.82
CA GLN A 98 -5.26 15.39 15.73
C GLN A 98 -4.72 14.95 14.37
N GLY A 99 -3.63 14.17 14.36
CA GLY A 99 -2.95 13.77 13.13
C GLY A 99 -1.57 13.20 13.38
N TYR A 100 -0.73 13.25 12.36
CA TYR A 100 0.66 12.82 12.49
C TYR A 100 1.59 13.73 11.69
N ARG A 101 2.83 13.84 12.15
CA ARG A 101 3.95 14.43 11.43
C ARG A 101 4.83 13.30 10.91
N LEU A 102 5.21 13.39 9.64
CA LEU A 102 6.20 12.50 9.02
C LEU A 102 7.44 13.32 8.69
N THR A 103 8.58 12.89 9.20
CA THR A 103 9.88 13.45 8.89
C THR A 103 10.70 12.43 8.10
N VAL A 104 11.28 12.86 6.98
CA VAL A 104 12.14 12.06 6.12
C VAL A 104 13.39 12.87 5.81
N GLY A 105 14.51 12.53 6.45
CA GLY A 105 15.71 13.37 6.43
C GLY A 105 15.44 14.77 6.98
N ASP A 106 15.69 15.82 6.19
CA ASP A 106 15.48 17.21 6.58
C ASP A 106 14.07 17.75 6.25
N GLN A 107 13.21 16.92 5.69
CA GLN A 107 11.86 17.31 5.29
C GLN A 107 10.82 16.76 6.25
N SER A 108 9.89 17.62 6.70
CA SER A 108 8.76 17.22 7.53
C SER A 108 7.44 17.69 6.92
N ALA A 109 6.39 16.90 7.11
CA ALA A 109 5.04 17.21 6.69
C ALA A 109 4.03 16.80 7.76
N ASP A 110 3.04 17.67 8.01
CA ASP A 110 1.96 17.44 8.95
C ASP A 110 0.71 16.95 8.20
N PHE A 111 0.08 15.91 8.73
CA PHE A 111 -1.12 15.31 8.16
C PHE A 111 -2.21 15.21 9.23
N ARG A 112 -3.44 15.57 8.88
CA ARG A 112 -4.60 15.44 9.76
C ARG A 112 -5.27 14.09 9.53
N TRP A 113 -5.82 13.51 10.59
CA TRP A 113 -6.59 12.26 10.45
C TRP A 113 -7.78 12.41 9.51
N GLN A 114 -8.45 13.57 9.49
CA GLN A 114 -9.58 13.87 8.59
C GLN A 114 -9.24 13.71 7.11
N ASP A 115 -7.99 13.98 6.74
CA ASP A 115 -7.51 13.92 5.36
C ASP A 115 -6.74 12.62 5.08
N THR A 116 -6.63 11.73 6.08
CA THR A 116 -5.80 10.52 6.01
C THR A 116 -6.64 9.25 6.13
N GLN A 117 -6.54 8.36 5.17
CA GLN A 117 -7.12 7.02 5.27
C GLN A 117 -6.08 6.02 5.79
N LEU A 118 -6.35 5.40 6.92
CA LEU A 118 -5.53 4.33 7.47
C LEU A 118 -6.01 2.97 6.95
N LYS A 119 -5.13 2.22 6.28
CA LYS A 119 -5.44 0.86 5.79
C LYS A 119 -4.44 -0.14 6.33
N ARG A 120 -4.93 -1.17 7.01
CA ARG A 120 -4.09 -2.26 7.51
C ARG A 120 -3.82 -3.29 6.41
N THR A 121 -2.56 -3.70 6.31
CA THR A 121 -2.12 -4.87 5.55
C THR A 121 -1.66 -5.97 6.51
N HIS A 122 -1.07 -7.05 6.00
CA HIS A 122 -0.53 -8.12 6.83
C HIS A 122 0.64 -7.65 7.71
N SER A 123 1.55 -6.84 7.18
CA SER A 123 2.76 -6.38 7.88
C SER A 123 2.84 -4.87 8.10
N ASN A 124 1.94 -4.07 7.54
CA ASN A 124 2.02 -2.62 7.57
C ASN A 124 0.68 -1.95 7.82
N PHE A 125 0.73 -0.72 8.34
CA PHE A 125 -0.29 0.29 8.09
C PHE A 125 0.11 1.14 6.89
N LEU A 126 -0.84 1.45 6.02
CA LEU A 126 -0.72 2.39 4.91
C LEU A 126 -1.51 3.63 5.26
N LEU A 127 -0.82 4.76 5.31
CA LEU A 127 -1.40 6.08 5.57
C LEU A 127 -1.53 6.80 4.23
N TYR A 128 -2.75 7.00 3.75
CA TYR A 128 -3.05 7.70 2.51
C TYR A 128 -3.53 9.11 2.86
N SER A 129 -2.70 10.12 2.65
CA SER A 129 -3.06 11.52 2.88
C SER A 129 -3.65 12.20 1.65
N ASP A 130 -3.41 11.64 0.46
CA ASP A 130 -3.96 12.07 -0.82
C ASP A 130 -3.86 10.90 -1.81
N ARG A 131 -4.50 11.02 -2.98
CA ARG A 131 -4.47 9.96 -4.02
C ARG A 131 -3.05 9.57 -4.47
N ARG A 132 -2.08 10.47 -4.29
CA ARG A 132 -0.68 10.29 -4.72
C ARG A 132 0.30 10.09 -3.58
N ASN A 133 -0.06 10.51 -2.35
CA ASN A 133 0.83 10.47 -1.19
C ASN A 133 0.40 9.37 -0.24
N SER A 134 1.27 8.40 -0.04
CA SER A 134 1.07 7.36 0.94
C SER A 134 2.37 7.07 1.65
N SER A 135 2.30 6.90 2.96
CA SER A 135 3.41 6.44 3.77
C SER A 135 3.16 5.04 4.30
N VAL A 136 4.25 4.33 4.58
CA VAL A 136 4.25 2.93 5.00
C VAL A 136 4.76 2.85 6.42
N LEU A 137 3.93 2.43 7.35
CA LEU A 137 4.28 2.24 8.75
C LEU A 137 4.31 0.74 9.06
N PRO A 138 5.50 0.13 9.22
CA PRO A 138 5.62 -1.28 9.52
C PRO A 138 5.02 -1.64 10.89
N LEU A 139 4.22 -2.71 10.95
CA LEU A 139 3.64 -3.18 12.20
C LEU A 139 4.68 -3.66 13.22
N ARG A 140 5.87 -4.06 12.76
CA ARG A 140 6.98 -4.46 13.65
C ARG A 140 7.48 -3.33 14.55
N CYS A 141 7.30 -2.07 14.13
CA CYS A 141 7.73 -0.89 14.90
C CYS A 141 6.67 -0.43 15.91
N LEU A 142 5.51 -1.08 15.97
CA LEU A 142 4.36 -0.69 16.78
C LEU A 142 4.08 -1.71 17.88
N THR A 143 3.85 -1.23 19.11
CA THR A 143 3.27 -2.05 20.18
C THR A 143 1.79 -2.32 19.93
N SER A 144 1.21 -3.27 20.65
CA SER A 144 -0.22 -3.59 20.54
C SER A 144 -1.10 -2.40 20.95
N GLU A 145 -0.68 -1.63 21.95
CA GLU A 145 -1.37 -0.44 22.44
C GLU A 145 -1.34 0.69 21.41
N GLN A 146 -0.16 0.96 20.81
CA GLN A 146 0.00 1.96 19.77
C GLN A 146 -0.84 1.64 18.52
N ARG A 147 -0.93 0.35 18.15
CA ARG A 147 -1.82 -0.07 17.04
C ARG A 147 -3.30 0.20 17.34
N ALA A 148 -3.73 -0.06 18.58
CA ALA A 148 -5.10 0.20 19.00
C ALA A 148 -5.41 1.71 18.99
N LEU A 149 -4.50 2.55 19.51
CA LEU A 149 -4.62 4.01 19.51
C LEU A 149 -4.72 4.57 18.09
N LEU A 150 -3.85 4.14 17.17
CA LEU A 150 -3.90 4.59 15.77
C LEU A 150 -5.24 4.25 15.10
N LEU A 151 -5.76 3.03 15.33
CA LEU A 151 -7.06 2.64 14.79
C LEU A 151 -8.20 3.46 15.39
N GLN A 152 -8.12 3.77 16.67
CA GLN A 152 -9.10 4.60 17.35
C GLN A 152 -9.09 6.04 16.83
N TRP A 153 -7.93 6.69 16.74
CA TRP A 153 -7.81 8.05 16.22
C TRP A 153 -8.25 8.15 14.75
N ALA A 154 -7.91 7.16 13.93
CA ALA A 154 -8.34 7.12 12.55
C ALA A 154 -9.85 6.83 12.37
N ALA A 155 -10.52 6.26 13.35
CA ALA A 155 -11.97 5.96 13.32
C ALA A 155 -12.85 7.10 13.86
N GLN A 156 -12.28 8.09 14.54
CA GLN A 156 -13.00 9.23 15.12
C GLN A 156 -13.31 10.36 14.12
N GLN A 157 -13.17 10.09 12.82
CA GLN A 157 -13.33 11.05 11.71
C GLN A 157 -14.76 11.13 11.20
#